data_cf59819d5bc8cbab33085112bd0aa824
#
_entry.id   cf59819d5bc8cbab33085112bd0aa824
#
_cell.length_a   1.000
_cell.length_b   1.000
_cell.length_c   1.000
_cell.angle_alpha   90.00
_cell.angle_beta   90.00
_cell.angle_gamma   90.00
#
_symmetry.space_group_name_H-M   'P 1'
#
loop_
_entity.id
_entity.type
_entity.pdbx_description
1 polymer ?
#
loop_
_entity_poly.entity_id
_entity_poly.type
_entity_poly.pdbx_seq_one_letter_code
_entity_poly.pdbx_strand_id
1 'polypeptide(L)'
;MKVVHHVKRFWRFHGLIAAAITLSAVTLGCAVNEPAYFEGTWVVTDAYQQVDSLADDNSALLLGRSIQLSQTTAQLNQAQCDSPIYHVTSLNTEQFEASFAMPSNELGFDDGAITHVTLECANQTPNFGSELVFQPYSFAYISTDNAFFKVEKTR
;
A
#
# COMPACT_ATOMS: atom_id res chain seq x y z
N MET A 1 88.92 -7.06 13.04
CA MET A 1 88.71 -6.25 14.25
C MET A 1 87.24 -5.85 14.38
N LYS A 2 86.65 -6.30 15.45
CA LYS A 2 85.42 -5.81 16.10
C LYS A 2 84.27 -5.23 15.22
N VAL A 3 83.18 -5.97 15.09
CA VAL A 3 81.84 -5.44 15.02
C VAL A 3 80.92 -6.32 15.84
N VAL A 4 80.26 -5.73 16.78
CA VAL A 4 79.32 -6.37 17.69
C VAL A 4 78.08 -5.50 17.78
N HIS A 5 76.92 -6.17 17.65
CA HIS A 5 75.65 -5.87 18.23
C HIS A 5 74.89 -4.59 17.85
N HIS A 6 73.77 -4.81 17.22
CA HIS A 6 72.47 -4.28 17.66
C HIS A 6 71.33 -4.91 16.84
N VAL A 7 70.98 -6.14 17.21
CA VAL A 7 69.71 -6.75 16.82
C VAL A 7 69.00 -7.19 18.08
N LYS A 8 68.14 -6.40 18.63
CA LYS A 8 67.10 -6.77 19.64
C LYS A 8 66.37 -5.52 20.06
N ARG A 9 65.30 -5.13 19.29
CA ARG A 9 64.24 -4.27 19.86
C ARG A 9 63.09 -4.04 18.93
N PHE A 10 62.82 -4.95 18.02
CA PHE A 10 61.64 -4.74 17.06
C PHE A 10 60.52 -5.76 17.20
N TRP A 11 60.40 -6.49 18.29
CA TRP A 11 59.43 -7.58 18.37
C TRP A 11 58.44 -7.45 19.54
N ARG A 12 58.02 -6.24 19.87
CA ARG A 12 57.03 -6.06 20.97
C ARG A 12 55.84 -5.17 20.66
N PHE A 13 55.64 -4.77 19.43
CA PHE A 13 54.50 -3.90 19.07
C PHE A 13 53.46 -4.51 18.12
N HIS A 14 53.53 -5.79 17.77
CA HIS A 14 52.58 -6.43 16.85
C HIS A 14 51.47 -7.25 17.55
N GLY A 15 51.40 -7.19 18.87
CA GLY A 15 50.46 -8.00 19.65
C GLY A 15 49.17 -7.31 20.09
N LEU A 16 48.95 -6.03 19.76
CA LEU A 16 47.82 -5.25 20.33
C LEU A 16 46.81 -4.71 19.28
N ILE A 17 46.96 -5.04 17.99
CA ILE A 17 46.05 -4.57 16.93
C ILE A 17 45.04 -5.66 16.50
N ALA A 18 45.19 -6.90 16.96
CA ALA A 18 44.30 -8.02 16.53
C ALA A 18 43.04 -8.20 17.37
N ALA A 19 42.73 -7.37 18.36
CA ALA A 19 41.61 -7.56 19.26
C ALA A 19 40.44 -6.55 19.09
N ALA A 20 40.46 -5.71 18.05
CA ALA A 20 39.46 -4.63 17.89
C ALA A 20 38.50 -4.83 16.70
N ILE A 21 38.47 -5.99 16.05
CA ILE A 21 37.66 -6.20 14.83
C ILE A 21 36.50 -7.18 15.01
N THR A 22 36.07 -7.49 16.19
CA THR A 22 34.98 -8.48 16.36
C THR A 22 33.79 -7.99 17.13
N LEU A 23 33.33 -6.75 16.92
CA LEU A 23 32.00 -6.35 17.45
C LEU A 23 31.27 -5.41 16.50
N SER A 24 31.29 -5.71 15.22
CA SER A 24 30.24 -5.23 14.32
C SER A 24 29.09 -6.24 14.40
N ALA A 25 28.32 -6.19 15.50
CA ALA A 25 27.03 -6.84 15.58
C ALA A 25 26.18 -6.26 14.46
N VAL A 26 25.96 -7.06 13.43
CA VAL A 26 24.98 -6.82 12.37
C VAL A 26 23.64 -6.80 13.08
N THR A 27 23.16 -5.62 13.44
CA THR A 27 21.76 -5.40 13.72
C THR A 27 21.03 -5.54 12.38
N LEU A 28 20.70 -6.77 12.02
CA LEU A 28 19.64 -7.04 11.06
C LEU A 28 18.35 -6.50 11.69
N GLY A 29 18.15 -5.20 11.58
CA GLY A 29 16.87 -4.61 11.88
C GLY A 29 15.88 -5.26 10.93
N CYS A 30 14.95 -6.08 11.43
CA CYS A 30 13.74 -6.39 10.71
C CYS A 30 13.08 -5.05 10.42
N ALA A 31 13.16 -4.56 9.19
CA ALA A 31 12.35 -3.46 8.74
C ALA A 31 10.89 -3.98 8.83
N VAL A 32 10.19 -3.57 9.88
CA VAL A 32 8.74 -3.75 9.95
C VAL A 32 8.20 -2.80 8.89
N ASN A 33 7.82 -3.33 7.74
CA ASN A 33 7.08 -2.53 6.76
C ASN A 33 5.74 -2.16 7.41
N GLU A 34 5.56 -0.90 7.70
CA GLU A 34 4.24 -0.41 8.12
C GLU A 34 3.25 -0.70 6.98
N PRO A 35 2.06 -1.25 7.31
CA PRO A 35 1.05 -1.51 6.29
C PRO A 35 0.66 -0.20 5.60
N ALA A 36 0.49 -0.24 4.29
CA ALA A 36 0.00 0.92 3.55
C ALA A 36 -1.40 1.33 4.04
N TYR A 37 -1.72 2.61 3.96
CA TYR A 37 -2.99 3.13 4.48
C TYR A 37 -4.21 2.38 3.95
N PHE A 38 -4.18 1.93 2.70
CA PHE A 38 -5.27 1.18 2.07
C PHE A 38 -5.34 -0.29 2.50
N GLU A 39 -4.28 -0.86 3.10
CA GLU A 39 -4.30 -2.24 3.59
C GLU A 39 -5.24 -2.38 4.78
N GLY A 40 -5.92 -3.51 4.86
CA GLY A 40 -6.90 -3.83 5.91
C GLY A 40 -8.23 -4.30 5.35
N THR A 41 -9.23 -4.36 6.21
CA THR A 41 -10.59 -4.77 5.84
C THR A 41 -11.48 -3.54 5.71
N TRP A 42 -12.18 -3.45 4.59
CA TRP A 42 -13.12 -2.39 4.26
C TRP A 42 -14.50 -2.98 4.03
N VAL A 43 -15.53 -2.35 4.56
CA VAL A 43 -16.92 -2.78 4.44
C VAL A 43 -17.70 -1.73 3.69
N VAL A 44 -18.52 -2.16 2.72
CA VAL A 44 -19.41 -1.30 1.96
C VAL A 44 -20.54 -0.82 2.87
N THR A 45 -20.67 0.50 3.02
CA THR A 45 -21.69 1.13 3.88
C THR A 45 -22.76 1.86 3.08
N ASP A 46 -22.44 2.29 1.85
CA ASP A 46 -23.37 3.02 1.00
C ASP A 46 -23.02 2.84 -0.48
N ALA A 47 -23.94 3.17 -1.38
CA ALA A 47 -23.76 3.08 -2.82
C ALA A 47 -24.17 4.39 -3.49
N TYR A 48 -23.29 4.92 -4.36
CA TYR A 48 -23.53 6.08 -5.18
C TYR A 48 -23.53 5.67 -6.64
N GLN A 49 -24.66 5.81 -7.32
CA GLN A 49 -24.79 5.52 -8.75
C GLN A 49 -24.75 6.83 -9.53
N GLN A 50 -24.11 6.83 -10.69
CA GLN A 50 -24.30 7.90 -11.65
C GLN A 50 -25.74 7.89 -12.19
N VAL A 51 -26.34 9.07 -12.32
CA VAL A 51 -27.77 9.28 -12.61
C VAL A 51 -28.24 8.63 -13.91
N ASP A 52 -27.35 8.31 -14.83
CA ASP A 52 -27.65 7.74 -16.15
C ASP A 52 -27.48 6.21 -16.24
N SER A 53 -26.97 5.56 -15.22
CA SER A 53 -26.96 4.10 -15.18
C SER A 53 -28.31 3.60 -14.73
N LEU A 54 -29.06 2.97 -15.63
CA LEU A 54 -30.27 2.20 -15.27
C LEU A 54 -29.90 1.33 -14.06
N ALA A 55 -30.56 1.59 -12.93
CA ALA A 55 -30.27 0.95 -11.67
C ALA A 55 -30.16 -0.56 -11.86
N ASP A 56 -28.94 -1.05 -11.89
CA ASP A 56 -28.72 -2.48 -11.80
C ASP A 56 -29.05 -2.83 -10.34
N ASP A 57 -30.10 -3.62 -10.12
CA ASP A 57 -30.56 -4.08 -8.79
C ASP A 57 -29.44 -4.74 -7.96
N ASN A 58 -28.27 -4.95 -8.58
CA ASN A 58 -27.11 -5.58 -7.98
C ASN A 58 -26.34 -4.69 -6.98
N SER A 59 -26.48 -3.37 -7.05
CA SER A 59 -25.73 -2.48 -6.12
C SER A 59 -26.14 -2.70 -4.67
N ALA A 60 -27.44 -2.92 -4.40
CA ALA A 60 -27.93 -3.22 -3.06
C ALA A 60 -27.36 -4.54 -2.50
N LEU A 61 -26.98 -5.48 -3.36
CA LEU A 61 -26.39 -6.76 -2.97
C LEU A 61 -24.96 -6.62 -2.47
N LEU A 62 -24.31 -5.47 -2.70
CA LEU A 62 -22.95 -5.20 -2.27
C LEU A 62 -22.89 -4.55 -0.88
N LEU A 63 -23.97 -3.99 -0.37
CA LEU A 63 -24.04 -3.43 0.98
C LEU A 63 -23.67 -4.50 2.02
N GLY A 64 -22.78 -4.14 2.95
CA GLY A 64 -22.26 -5.06 3.95
C GLY A 64 -21.20 -6.04 3.43
N ARG A 65 -20.92 -6.07 2.14
CA ARG A 65 -19.79 -6.86 1.62
C ARG A 65 -18.47 -6.23 2.04
N SER A 66 -17.45 -7.06 2.14
CA SER A 66 -16.12 -6.61 2.52
C SER A 66 -15.07 -6.93 1.46
N ILE A 67 -14.06 -6.09 1.43
CA ILE A 67 -12.77 -6.39 0.81
C ILE A 67 -11.69 -6.41 1.88
N GLN A 68 -10.70 -7.26 1.69
CA GLN A 68 -9.52 -7.29 2.54
C GLN A 68 -8.29 -7.16 1.66
N LEU A 69 -7.47 -6.16 1.93
CA LEU A 69 -6.27 -5.85 1.17
C LEU A 69 -5.04 -6.05 2.05
N SER A 70 -4.05 -6.78 1.57
CA SER A 70 -2.76 -6.96 2.23
C SER A 70 -1.64 -7.08 1.18
N GLN A 71 -0.40 -7.06 1.61
CA GLN A 71 0.76 -7.20 0.72
C GLN A 71 0.83 -8.55 0.00
N THR A 72 0.28 -9.58 0.58
CA THR A 72 0.41 -10.95 0.06
C THR A 72 -0.87 -11.48 -0.56
N THR A 73 -2.02 -10.97 -0.14
CA THR A 73 -3.32 -11.45 -0.61
C THR A 73 -4.33 -10.30 -0.63
N ALA A 74 -5.26 -10.36 -1.56
CA ALA A 74 -6.45 -9.54 -1.52
C ALA A 74 -7.69 -10.42 -1.65
N GLN A 75 -8.66 -10.23 -0.75
CA GLN A 75 -9.96 -10.88 -0.82
C GLN A 75 -10.98 -9.84 -1.28
N LEU A 76 -11.53 -10.03 -2.46
CA LEU A 76 -12.44 -9.11 -3.10
C LEU A 76 -13.83 -9.76 -3.20
N ASN A 77 -14.64 -9.60 -2.17
CA ASN A 77 -15.90 -10.33 -2.01
C ASN A 77 -15.67 -11.86 -2.03
N GLN A 78 -16.02 -12.54 -3.12
CA GLN A 78 -15.83 -13.99 -3.28
C GLN A 78 -14.56 -14.36 -4.04
N ALA A 79 -13.89 -13.38 -4.65
CA ALA A 79 -12.66 -13.58 -5.40
C ALA A 79 -11.44 -13.38 -4.52
N GLN A 80 -10.44 -14.23 -4.68
CA GLN A 80 -9.14 -14.12 -4.02
C GLN A 80 -8.06 -13.83 -5.05
N CYS A 81 -7.18 -12.92 -4.70
CA CYS A 81 -6.01 -12.52 -5.46
C CYS A 81 -4.77 -12.83 -4.63
N ASP A 82 -3.95 -13.73 -5.09
CA ASP A 82 -2.66 -14.05 -4.47
C ASP A 82 -1.56 -13.16 -5.08
N SER A 83 -0.71 -12.62 -4.22
CA SER A 83 0.38 -11.71 -4.62
C SER A 83 -0.12 -10.52 -5.47
N PRO A 84 -1.05 -9.70 -4.93
CA PRO A 84 -1.58 -8.56 -5.65
C PRO A 84 -0.49 -7.51 -5.93
N ILE A 85 -0.59 -6.86 -7.08
CA ILE A 85 0.22 -5.69 -7.41
C ILE A 85 -0.65 -4.46 -7.24
N TYR A 86 -0.22 -3.53 -6.38
CA TYR A 86 -0.91 -2.28 -6.14
C TYR A 86 -0.22 -1.13 -6.87
N HIS A 87 -0.98 -0.38 -7.65
CA HIS A 87 -0.55 0.87 -8.25
C HIS A 87 -1.22 2.02 -7.51
N VAL A 88 -0.40 2.88 -6.90
CA VAL A 88 -0.89 4.01 -6.10
C VAL A 88 -0.54 5.30 -6.84
N THR A 89 -1.54 6.07 -7.18
CA THR A 89 -1.41 7.37 -7.86
C THR A 89 -2.11 8.47 -7.06
N SER A 90 -1.68 9.70 -7.26
CA SER A 90 -2.32 10.88 -6.69
C SER A 90 -2.99 11.65 -7.81
N LEU A 91 -4.28 11.89 -7.68
CA LEU A 91 -5.08 12.66 -8.63
C LEU A 91 -5.42 14.02 -8.01
N ASN A 92 -5.42 15.06 -8.83
CA ASN A 92 -6.11 16.30 -8.50
C ASN A 92 -7.59 16.20 -8.95
N THR A 93 -8.40 17.22 -8.63
CA THR A 93 -9.84 17.25 -8.97
C THR A 93 -10.10 17.12 -10.47
N GLU A 94 -9.31 17.78 -11.31
CA GLU A 94 -9.44 17.72 -12.78
C GLU A 94 -9.13 16.32 -13.32
N GLN A 95 -8.07 15.68 -12.78
CA GLN A 95 -7.68 14.33 -13.15
C GLN A 95 -8.72 13.31 -12.69
N PHE A 96 -9.29 13.51 -11.50
CA PHE A 96 -10.37 12.69 -11.00
C PHE A 96 -11.59 12.76 -11.90
N GLU A 97 -12.06 13.96 -12.22
CA GLU A 97 -13.19 14.18 -13.12
C GLU A 97 -12.95 13.58 -14.52
N ALA A 98 -11.74 13.73 -15.06
CA ALA A 98 -11.37 13.11 -16.33
C ALA A 98 -11.37 11.57 -16.29
N SER A 99 -11.02 10.98 -15.14
CA SER A 99 -10.94 9.52 -14.98
C SER A 99 -12.29 8.87 -14.72
N PHE A 100 -13.17 9.56 -13.97
CA PHE A 100 -14.40 8.99 -13.44
C PHE A 100 -15.67 9.65 -13.99
N ALA A 101 -15.53 10.65 -14.85
CA ALA A 101 -16.63 11.41 -15.47
C ALA A 101 -17.62 12.01 -14.46
N MET A 102 -17.14 12.33 -13.24
CA MET A 102 -17.92 13.00 -12.21
C MET A 102 -17.05 13.94 -11.37
N PRO A 103 -17.59 15.06 -10.88
CA PRO A 103 -16.87 15.96 -9.98
C PRO A 103 -16.54 15.28 -8.64
N SER A 104 -15.32 15.48 -8.13
CA SER A 104 -14.87 14.86 -6.89
C SER A 104 -15.67 15.27 -5.65
N ASN A 105 -16.24 16.48 -5.67
CA ASN A 105 -17.06 17.01 -4.58
C ASN A 105 -18.42 16.29 -4.43
N GLU A 106 -18.91 15.60 -5.45
CA GLU A 106 -20.10 14.75 -5.35
C GLU A 106 -19.89 13.56 -4.40
N LEU A 107 -18.64 13.09 -4.28
CA LEU A 107 -18.23 12.08 -3.30
C LEU A 107 -17.80 12.69 -1.96
N GLY A 108 -17.86 14.02 -1.81
CA GLY A 108 -17.45 14.73 -0.60
C GLY A 108 -15.93 14.89 -0.47
N PHE A 109 -15.17 14.76 -1.55
CA PHE A 109 -13.75 15.08 -1.55
C PHE A 109 -13.54 16.59 -1.64
N ASP A 110 -12.57 17.07 -0.88
CA ASP A 110 -12.11 18.46 -0.91
C ASP A 110 -11.14 18.69 -2.10
N ASP A 111 -10.72 19.95 -2.30
CA ASP A 111 -9.76 20.33 -3.35
C ASP A 111 -8.32 19.77 -3.14
N GLY A 112 -8.17 18.80 -2.27
CA GLY A 112 -6.90 18.13 -1.97
C GLY A 112 -6.58 17.00 -2.94
N ALA A 113 -5.40 16.41 -2.74
CA ALA A 113 -4.99 15.23 -3.47
C ALA A 113 -5.87 14.01 -3.12
N ILE A 114 -6.38 13.35 -4.15
CA ILE A 114 -7.15 12.12 -4.03
C ILE A 114 -6.21 10.95 -4.33
N THR A 115 -6.11 10.01 -3.40
CA THR A 115 -5.32 8.79 -3.62
C THR A 115 -6.18 7.79 -4.38
N HIS A 116 -5.64 7.32 -5.49
CA HIS A 116 -6.23 6.30 -6.34
C HIS A 116 -5.34 5.06 -6.29
N VAL A 117 -5.91 3.96 -5.87
CA VAL A 117 -5.26 2.65 -5.78
C VAL A 117 -5.94 1.69 -6.72
N THR A 118 -5.20 1.14 -7.66
CA THR A 118 -5.66 0.03 -8.50
C THR A 118 -4.90 -1.24 -8.12
N LEU A 119 -5.61 -2.36 -8.19
CA LEU A 119 -5.09 -3.68 -7.87
C LEU A 119 -5.09 -4.54 -9.13
N GLU A 120 -3.98 -5.18 -9.39
CA GLU A 120 -3.81 -6.15 -10.47
C GLU A 120 -3.52 -7.53 -9.88
N CYS A 121 -4.23 -8.55 -10.38
CA CYS A 121 -4.05 -9.95 -10.01
C CYS A 121 -3.40 -10.73 -11.13
N ALA A 122 -2.55 -11.71 -10.81
CA ALA A 122 -1.83 -12.52 -11.78
C ALA A 122 -2.75 -13.31 -12.74
N ASN A 123 -3.94 -13.68 -12.29
CA ASN A 123 -4.88 -14.47 -13.08
C ASN A 123 -5.93 -13.57 -13.75
N GLN A 124 -6.89 -13.12 -12.99
CA GLN A 124 -7.95 -12.22 -13.44
C GLN A 124 -8.26 -11.23 -12.33
N THR A 125 -8.19 -9.94 -12.64
CA THR A 125 -8.56 -8.90 -11.70
C THR A 125 -10.09 -8.78 -11.67
N PRO A 126 -10.73 -8.96 -10.50
CA PRO A 126 -12.17 -8.78 -10.37
C PRO A 126 -12.57 -7.31 -10.56
N ASN A 127 -13.74 -7.04 -11.13
CA ASN A 127 -14.22 -5.66 -11.30
C ASN A 127 -14.51 -4.99 -9.95
N PHE A 128 -15.07 -5.72 -8.97
CA PHE A 128 -15.39 -5.16 -7.66
C PHE A 128 -14.19 -5.25 -6.71
N GLY A 129 -13.81 -4.11 -6.14
CA GLY A 129 -12.76 -4.02 -5.12
C GLY A 129 -11.34 -3.88 -5.68
N SER A 130 -11.18 -3.90 -6.99
CA SER A 130 -9.87 -3.70 -7.64
C SER A 130 -9.47 -2.23 -7.76
N GLU A 131 -10.38 -1.32 -7.50
CA GLU A 131 -10.15 0.11 -7.59
C GLU A 131 -10.70 0.82 -6.36
N LEU A 132 -9.84 1.58 -5.67
CA LEU A 132 -10.16 2.31 -4.45
C LEU A 132 -9.70 3.76 -4.60
N VAL A 133 -10.57 4.71 -4.27
CA VAL A 133 -10.26 6.13 -4.21
C VAL A 133 -10.55 6.68 -2.83
N PHE A 134 -9.66 7.51 -2.29
CA PHE A 134 -9.84 8.10 -0.97
C PHE A 134 -9.01 9.37 -0.77
N GLN A 135 -9.40 10.16 0.22
CA GLN A 135 -8.55 11.20 0.80
C GLN A 135 -8.20 10.83 2.25
N PRO A 136 -7.00 11.18 2.72
CA PRO A 136 -6.63 10.98 4.12
C PRO A 136 -7.64 11.64 5.05
N TYR A 137 -8.12 10.90 6.04
CA TYR A 137 -9.11 11.35 7.05
C TYR A 137 -10.49 11.72 6.51
N SER A 138 -10.81 11.39 5.27
CA SER A 138 -12.08 11.61 4.63
C SER A 138 -12.73 10.28 4.24
N PHE A 139 -13.52 10.29 3.18
CA PHE A 139 -14.23 9.13 2.68
C PHE A 139 -13.34 8.26 1.81
N ALA A 140 -13.67 6.97 1.74
CA ALA A 140 -13.09 6.02 0.82
C ALA A 140 -14.22 5.34 0.01
N TYR A 141 -13.94 5.09 -1.26
CA TYR A 141 -14.88 4.47 -2.18
C TYR A 141 -14.19 3.40 -3.02
N ILE A 142 -14.89 2.29 -3.21
CA ILE A 142 -14.58 1.33 -4.27
C ILE A 142 -15.27 1.86 -5.53
N SER A 143 -14.48 2.02 -6.60
CA SER A 143 -15.00 2.33 -7.93
C SER A 143 -15.27 1.06 -8.72
N THR A 144 -16.33 1.07 -9.52
CA THR A 144 -16.63 0.11 -10.56
C THR A 144 -17.10 0.88 -11.80
N ASP A 145 -17.24 0.23 -12.95
CA ASP A 145 -17.56 0.87 -14.23
C ASP A 145 -18.74 1.88 -14.18
N ASN A 146 -19.69 1.71 -13.26
CA ASN A 146 -20.90 2.52 -13.23
C ASN A 146 -21.32 3.00 -11.83
N ALA A 147 -20.53 2.76 -10.78
CA ALA A 147 -20.92 3.10 -9.42
C ALA A 147 -19.74 3.29 -8.48
N PHE A 148 -19.95 4.11 -7.46
CA PHE A 148 -19.07 4.24 -6.32
C PHE A 148 -19.71 3.64 -5.08
N PHE A 149 -18.98 2.84 -4.35
CA PHE A 149 -19.42 2.23 -3.09
C PHE A 149 -18.61 2.83 -1.96
N LYS A 150 -19.27 3.56 -1.08
CA LYS A 150 -18.62 4.08 0.13
C LYS A 150 -18.20 2.93 1.01
N VAL A 151 -16.97 2.97 1.48
CA VAL A 151 -16.42 1.94 2.35
C VAL A 151 -15.84 2.54 3.62
N GLU A 152 -15.95 1.78 4.70
CA GLU A 152 -15.37 2.12 5.99
C GLU A 152 -14.40 1.02 6.41
N LYS A 153 -13.23 1.44 6.92
CA LYS A 153 -12.20 0.54 7.41
C LYS A 153 -12.63 -0.03 8.76
N THR A 154 -12.65 -1.36 8.86
CA THR A 154 -12.88 -2.01 10.16
C THR A 154 -11.65 -1.86 11.04
N ARG A 155 -11.87 -1.67 12.32
CA ARG A 155 -10.81 -1.57 13.33
C ARG A 155 -10.40 -2.94 13.86
#